data_a2573a52f29508e4b8c7b0a144fc9d74
#
_entry.id   a2573a52f29508e4b8c7b0a144fc9d74
#
_cell.length_a   1.000
_cell.length_b   1.000
_cell.length_c   1.000
_cell.angle_alpha   90.00
_cell.angle_beta   90.00
_cell.angle_gamma   90.00
#
_symmetry.space_group_name_H-M   'P 1'
#
loop_
_entity.id
_entity.type
_entity.pdbx_description
1 polymer ?
#
loop_
_entity_poly.entity_id
_entity_poly.type
_entity_poly.pdbx_seq_one_letter_code
_entity_poly.pdbx_strand_id
1 'polypeptide(L)'
;SSTAASSAPTAEELCDQQVAEYIRQIEQLQARSEKQLYSIMLSAYSEYMSHPVEERSLVTKVSAVLSKSGELTAAQNQCDAEFAQIMAAMRKTLRENGRDESIADEAEKTYKQKKNALIKELTSQAYSGGDGSGQSGRWLAEHADGNIVD
;
A
#
# COMPACT_ATOMS: atom_id res chain seq x y z
N SER A 1 29.79 25.89 -34.13
CA SER A 1 28.49 25.58 -33.58
C SER A 1 28.60 24.55 -32.45
N SER A 2 28.41 24.99 -31.28
CA SER A 2 28.61 24.20 -30.08
C SER A 2 27.28 23.70 -29.51
N THR A 3 26.42 23.22 -30.34
CA THR A 3 25.10 22.76 -29.91
C THR A 3 25.15 21.54 -29.00
N ALA A 4 26.28 20.85 -28.94
CA ALA A 4 26.45 19.69 -28.07
C ALA A 4 26.58 20.07 -26.59
N ALA A 5 26.70 21.34 -26.26
CA ALA A 5 26.92 21.80 -24.88
C ALA A 5 25.68 21.64 -23.98
N SER A 6 24.52 21.36 -24.57
CA SER A 6 23.25 21.27 -23.80
C SER A 6 22.87 19.85 -23.39
N SER A 7 23.79 18.89 -23.46
CA SER A 7 23.48 17.50 -23.11
C SER A 7 23.42 17.25 -21.60
N ALA A 8 23.99 18.10 -20.80
CA ALA A 8 23.94 17.96 -19.34
C ALA A 8 22.62 18.48 -18.79
N PRO A 9 21.96 17.77 -17.87
CA PRO A 9 20.74 18.25 -17.26
C PRO A 9 21.00 19.51 -16.41
N THR A 10 20.03 20.40 -16.39
CA THR A 10 20.06 21.58 -15.51
C THR A 10 19.76 21.17 -14.07
N ALA A 11 20.02 22.07 -13.13
CA ALA A 11 19.66 21.84 -11.72
C ALA A 11 18.15 21.59 -11.56
N GLU A 12 17.32 22.31 -12.31
CA GLU A 12 15.88 22.13 -12.30
C GLU A 12 15.47 20.75 -12.83
N GLU A 13 16.07 20.31 -13.93
CA GLU A 13 15.83 18.99 -14.50
C GLU A 13 16.27 17.88 -13.54
N LEU A 14 17.42 18.04 -12.86
CA LEU A 14 17.90 17.09 -11.86
C LEU A 14 16.93 16.99 -10.68
N CYS A 15 16.40 18.12 -10.22
CA CYS A 15 15.41 18.15 -9.16
C CYS A 15 14.15 17.40 -9.59
N ASP A 16 13.65 17.65 -10.80
CA ASP A 16 12.47 16.96 -11.33
C ASP A 16 12.70 15.45 -11.43
N GLN A 17 13.88 15.01 -11.83
CA GLN A 17 14.24 13.59 -11.88
C GLN A 17 14.27 12.97 -10.49
N GLN A 18 14.81 13.66 -9.50
CA GLN A 18 14.83 13.18 -8.12
C GLN A 18 13.43 13.07 -7.53
N VAL A 19 12.58 14.06 -7.78
CA VAL A 19 11.19 14.03 -7.34
C VAL A 19 10.44 12.88 -7.97
N ALA A 20 10.61 12.67 -9.27
CA ALA A 20 10.00 11.54 -9.99
C ALA A 20 10.45 10.19 -9.39
N GLU A 21 11.72 10.09 -8.99
CA GLU A 21 12.25 8.89 -8.35
C GLU A 21 11.61 8.64 -6.98
N TYR A 22 11.41 9.69 -6.17
CA TYR A 22 10.73 9.55 -4.90
C TYR A 22 9.27 9.10 -5.08
N ILE A 23 8.58 9.65 -6.08
CA ILE A 23 7.20 9.23 -6.39
C ILE A 23 7.18 7.75 -6.80
N ARG A 24 8.14 7.32 -7.61
CA ARG A 24 8.28 5.91 -7.99
C ARG A 24 8.51 5.01 -6.78
N GLN A 25 9.34 5.46 -5.83
CA GLN A 25 9.58 4.73 -4.58
C GLN A 25 8.30 4.59 -3.75
N ILE A 26 7.48 5.63 -3.70
CA ILE A 26 6.19 5.60 -3.00
C ILE A 26 5.26 4.57 -3.67
N GLU A 27 5.17 4.57 -4.99
CA GLU A 27 4.34 3.63 -5.74
C GLU A 27 4.79 2.18 -5.52
N GLN A 28 6.10 1.94 -5.53
CA GLN A 28 6.67 0.62 -5.24
C GLN A 28 6.39 0.19 -3.80
N LEU A 29 6.50 1.11 -2.85
CA LEU A 29 6.20 0.85 -1.45
C LEU A 29 4.73 0.43 -1.29
N GLN A 30 3.83 1.16 -1.91
CA GLN A 30 2.40 0.85 -1.89
C GLN A 30 2.11 -0.53 -2.48
N ALA A 31 2.72 -0.84 -3.63
CA ALA A 31 2.53 -2.14 -4.27
C ALA A 31 3.03 -3.29 -3.38
N ARG A 32 4.18 -3.13 -2.75
CA ARG A 32 4.72 -4.14 -1.81
C ARG A 32 3.82 -4.30 -0.59
N SER A 33 3.33 -3.19 -0.06
CA SER A 33 2.43 -3.18 1.09
C SER A 33 1.12 -3.91 0.78
N GLU A 34 0.52 -3.64 -0.37
CA GLU A 34 -0.71 -4.33 -0.78
C GLU A 34 -0.50 -5.84 -0.89
N LYS A 35 0.60 -6.28 -1.49
CA LYS A 35 0.94 -7.70 -1.59
C LYS A 35 1.13 -8.35 -0.22
N GLN A 36 1.80 -7.64 0.69
CA GLN A 36 2.01 -8.14 2.04
C GLN A 36 0.69 -8.29 2.79
N LEU A 37 -0.17 -7.28 2.72
CA LEU A 37 -1.49 -7.32 3.35
C LEU A 37 -2.37 -8.40 2.73
N TYR A 38 -2.32 -8.56 1.42
CA TYR A 38 -3.01 -9.65 0.73
C TYR A 38 -2.55 -11.02 1.28
N SER A 39 -1.25 -11.23 1.43
CA SER A 39 -0.70 -12.49 1.96
C SER A 39 -1.17 -12.77 3.38
N ILE A 40 -1.23 -11.74 4.21
CA ILE A 40 -1.73 -11.88 5.59
C ILE A 40 -3.22 -12.26 5.58
N MET A 41 -4.01 -11.61 4.73
CA MET A 41 -5.44 -11.92 4.59
C MET A 41 -5.67 -13.33 4.04
N LEU A 42 -4.83 -13.77 3.09
CA LEU A 42 -4.88 -15.13 2.57
C LEU A 42 -4.58 -16.15 3.67
N SER A 43 -3.61 -15.88 4.53
CA SER A 43 -3.28 -16.71 5.68
C SER A 43 -4.45 -16.77 6.67
N ALA A 44 -5.11 -15.65 6.95
CA ALA A 44 -6.30 -15.61 7.78
C ALA A 44 -7.43 -16.45 7.18
N TYR A 45 -7.64 -16.35 5.87
CA TYR A 45 -8.66 -17.14 5.18
C TYR A 45 -8.34 -18.64 5.24
N SER A 46 -7.09 -19.03 5.08
CA SER A 46 -6.66 -20.43 5.22
C SER A 46 -6.96 -20.97 6.61
N GLU A 47 -6.71 -20.16 7.64
CA GLU A 47 -7.05 -20.53 9.03
C GLU A 47 -8.56 -20.71 9.20
N TYR A 48 -9.35 -19.78 8.69
CA TYR A 48 -10.80 -19.90 8.69
C TYR A 48 -11.28 -21.17 8.00
N MET A 49 -10.72 -21.48 6.83
CA MET A 49 -11.09 -22.67 6.05
C MET A 49 -10.59 -23.97 6.67
N SER A 50 -9.68 -23.92 7.64
CA SER A 50 -9.24 -25.11 8.37
C SER A 50 -10.29 -25.61 9.36
N HIS A 51 -11.25 -24.77 9.73
CA HIS A 51 -12.37 -25.17 10.58
C HIS A 51 -13.33 -26.08 9.80
N PRO A 52 -13.97 -27.05 10.48
CA PRO A 52 -15.07 -27.80 9.86
C PRO A 52 -16.17 -26.87 9.35
N VAL A 53 -16.86 -27.28 8.29
CA VAL A 53 -17.89 -26.44 7.63
C VAL A 53 -18.90 -25.91 8.63
N GLU A 54 -19.35 -26.78 9.55
CA GLU A 54 -20.36 -26.45 10.56
C GLU A 54 -19.90 -25.44 11.59
N GLU A 55 -18.59 -25.20 11.70
CA GLU A 55 -18.02 -24.21 12.61
C GLU A 55 -17.67 -22.89 11.91
N ARG A 56 -17.79 -22.86 10.58
CA ARG A 56 -17.49 -21.64 9.81
C ARG A 56 -18.63 -20.65 9.93
N SER A 57 -18.36 -19.56 10.66
CA SER A 57 -19.31 -18.48 10.90
C SER A 57 -18.60 -17.15 10.73
N LEU A 58 -19.34 -16.05 10.80
CA LEU A 58 -18.73 -14.72 10.81
C LEU A 58 -17.78 -14.57 12.01
N VAL A 59 -18.15 -15.13 13.16
CA VAL A 59 -17.30 -15.06 14.37
C VAL A 59 -15.96 -15.76 14.14
N THR A 60 -15.96 -16.97 13.59
CA THR A 60 -14.71 -17.68 13.31
C THR A 60 -13.88 -16.98 12.25
N LYS A 61 -14.53 -16.38 11.26
CA LYS A 61 -13.84 -15.60 10.22
C LYS A 61 -13.18 -14.36 10.80
N VAL A 62 -13.91 -13.57 11.56
CA VAL A 62 -13.36 -12.35 12.20
C VAL A 62 -12.26 -12.72 13.19
N SER A 63 -12.42 -13.81 13.95
CA SER A 63 -11.38 -14.31 14.85
C SER A 63 -10.08 -14.65 14.11
N ALA A 64 -10.18 -15.29 12.94
CA ALA A 64 -9.03 -15.60 12.12
C ALA A 64 -8.30 -14.33 11.66
N VAL A 65 -9.05 -13.30 11.27
CA VAL A 65 -8.45 -11.99 10.90
C VAL A 65 -7.80 -11.33 12.12
N LEU A 66 -8.48 -11.33 13.27
CA LEU A 66 -7.96 -10.74 14.50
C LEU A 66 -6.69 -11.43 14.99
N SER A 67 -6.55 -12.73 14.73
CA SER A 67 -5.33 -13.46 15.07
C SER A 67 -4.10 -12.93 14.30
N LYS A 68 -4.31 -12.21 13.20
CA LYS A 68 -3.27 -11.58 12.38
C LYS A 68 -3.08 -10.10 12.70
N SER A 69 -3.77 -9.56 13.70
CA SER A 69 -3.74 -8.13 14.00
C SER A 69 -2.33 -7.61 14.27
N GLY A 70 -1.49 -8.40 14.95
CA GLY A 70 -0.09 -8.02 15.19
C GLY A 70 0.70 -7.89 13.89
N GLU A 71 0.56 -8.83 12.98
CA GLU A 71 1.22 -8.80 11.67
C GLU A 71 0.71 -7.65 10.82
N LEU A 72 -0.61 -7.41 10.80
CA LEU A 72 -1.22 -6.31 10.07
C LEU A 72 -0.73 -4.96 10.59
N THR A 73 -0.69 -4.78 11.90
CA THR A 73 -0.21 -3.55 12.53
C THR A 73 1.27 -3.32 12.22
N ALA A 74 2.09 -4.37 12.35
CA ALA A 74 3.52 -4.27 12.04
C ALA A 74 3.76 -3.90 10.57
N ALA A 75 3.02 -4.52 9.65
CA ALA A 75 3.13 -4.21 8.22
C ALA A 75 2.75 -2.75 7.93
N GLN A 76 1.68 -2.25 8.53
CA GLN A 76 1.25 -0.87 8.36
C GLN A 76 2.25 0.12 8.94
N ASN A 77 2.76 -0.16 10.14
CA ASN A 77 3.73 0.71 10.79
C ASN A 77 5.03 0.78 10.00
N GLN A 78 5.49 -0.33 9.46
CA GLN A 78 6.69 -0.36 8.63
C GLN A 78 6.50 0.43 7.34
N CYS A 79 5.37 0.25 6.68
CA CYS A 79 5.03 1.00 5.47
C CYS A 79 4.99 2.51 5.75
N ASP A 80 4.33 2.92 6.83
CA ASP A 80 4.23 4.33 7.22
C ASP A 80 5.60 4.93 7.54
N ALA A 81 6.49 4.16 8.19
CA ALA A 81 7.84 4.60 8.50
C ALA A 81 8.68 4.81 7.24
N GLU A 82 8.62 3.87 6.29
CA GLU A 82 9.32 4.00 5.01
C GLU A 82 8.76 5.19 4.20
N PHE A 83 7.43 5.35 4.19
CA PHE A 83 6.80 6.49 3.54
C PHE A 83 7.28 7.82 4.13
N ALA A 84 7.33 7.92 5.46
CA ALA A 84 7.80 9.14 6.12
C ALA A 84 9.25 9.48 5.74
N GLN A 85 10.11 8.49 5.57
CA GLN A 85 11.49 8.69 5.14
C GLN A 85 11.55 9.22 3.70
N ILE A 86 10.76 8.64 2.80
CA ILE A 86 10.70 9.09 1.40
C ILE A 86 10.18 10.53 1.35
N MET A 87 9.13 10.84 2.10
CA MET A 87 8.56 12.19 2.13
C MET A 87 9.54 13.23 2.68
N ALA A 88 10.28 12.88 3.74
CA ALA A 88 11.29 13.76 4.30
C ALA A 88 12.39 14.08 3.27
N ALA A 89 12.84 13.07 2.53
CA ALA A 89 13.85 13.23 1.48
C ALA A 89 13.31 14.08 0.32
N MET A 90 12.08 13.83 -0.11
CA MET A 90 11.44 14.61 -1.17
C MET A 90 11.32 16.09 -0.79
N ARG A 91 10.82 16.38 0.41
CA ARG A 91 10.65 17.75 0.90
C ARG A 91 11.97 18.46 1.04
N LYS A 92 13.00 17.76 1.53
CA LYS A 92 14.35 18.32 1.63
C LYS A 92 14.90 18.70 0.25
N THR A 93 14.75 17.82 -0.74
CA THR A 93 15.19 18.06 -2.12
C THR A 93 14.48 19.29 -2.70
N LEU A 94 13.17 19.41 -2.52
CA LEU A 94 12.41 20.56 -2.99
C LEU A 94 12.89 21.86 -2.35
N ARG A 95 13.07 21.87 -1.04
CA ARG A 95 13.55 23.07 -0.31
C ARG A 95 14.95 23.47 -0.75
N GLU A 96 15.86 22.52 -0.89
CA GLU A 96 17.23 22.79 -1.32
C GLU A 96 17.31 23.37 -2.72
N ASN A 97 16.30 23.13 -3.54
CA ASN A 97 16.19 23.65 -4.89
C ASN A 97 15.29 24.89 -4.99
N GLY A 98 14.88 25.45 -3.84
CA GLY A 98 14.04 26.64 -3.83
C GLY A 98 12.61 26.38 -4.36
N ARG A 99 12.17 25.14 -4.37
CA ARG A 99 10.86 24.74 -4.88
C ARG A 99 9.84 24.66 -3.72
N ASP A 100 8.58 24.98 -4.00
CA ASP A 100 7.54 24.76 -3.03
C ASP A 100 7.28 23.24 -2.85
N GLU A 101 6.54 22.89 -1.83
CA GLU A 101 6.31 21.49 -1.46
C GLU A 101 4.95 20.97 -1.92
N SER A 102 4.31 21.64 -2.86
CA SER A 102 2.95 21.25 -3.30
C SER A 102 2.91 19.84 -3.88
N ILE A 103 3.92 19.43 -4.63
CA ILE A 103 3.97 18.07 -5.17
C ILE A 103 4.13 17.03 -4.06
N ALA A 104 4.86 17.37 -3.00
CA ALA A 104 4.99 16.49 -1.83
C ALA A 104 3.67 16.41 -1.07
N ASP A 105 2.98 17.54 -0.90
CA ASP A 105 1.65 17.57 -0.26
C ASP A 105 0.66 16.70 -1.03
N GLU A 106 0.68 16.76 -2.35
CA GLU A 106 -0.21 15.96 -3.20
C GLU A 106 0.13 14.46 -3.10
N ALA A 107 1.42 14.12 -3.08
CA ALA A 107 1.86 12.74 -2.91
C ALA A 107 1.40 12.17 -1.56
N GLU A 108 1.50 12.96 -0.49
CA GLU A 108 1.05 12.56 0.84
C GLU A 108 -0.47 12.34 0.87
N LYS A 109 -1.22 13.25 0.27
CA LYS A 109 -2.68 13.13 0.17
C LYS A 109 -3.09 11.85 -0.58
N THR A 110 -2.46 11.59 -1.72
CA THR A 110 -2.71 10.39 -2.53
C THR A 110 -2.40 9.12 -1.74
N TYR A 111 -1.27 9.10 -1.03
CA TYR A 111 -0.89 7.96 -0.20
C TYR A 111 -1.94 7.68 0.88
N LYS A 112 -2.37 8.72 1.59
CA LYS A 112 -3.39 8.59 2.66
C LYS A 112 -4.73 8.11 2.12
N GLN A 113 -5.14 8.61 0.95
CA GLN A 113 -6.38 8.20 0.29
C GLN A 113 -6.33 6.71 -0.09
N LYS A 114 -5.24 6.26 -0.70
CA LYS A 114 -5.07 4.85 -1.08
C LYS A 114 -5.00 3.94 0.14
N LYS A 115 -4.28 4.37 1.18
CA LYS A 115 -4.22 3.63 2.43
C LYS A 115 -5.60 3.44 3.05
N ASN A 116 -6.39 4.50 3.12
CA ASN A 116 -7.75 4.44 3.66
C ASN A 116 -8.66 3.54 2.83
N ALA A 117 -8.56 3.62 1.50
CA ALA A 117 -9.31 2.75 0.60
C ALA A 117 -8.94 1.28 0.79
N LEU A 118 -7.65 0.99 0.96
CA LEU A 118 -7.16 -0.37 1.20
C LEU A 118 -7.69 -0.92 2.53
N ILE A 119 -7.58 -0.16 3.60
CA ILE A 119 -8.08 -0.56 4.92
C ILE A 119 -9.58 -0.82 4.87
N LYS A 120 -10.33 0.07 4.21
CA LYS A 120 -11.78 -0.08 4.04
C LYS A 120 -12.14 -1.36 3.29
N GLU A 121 -11.44 -1.65 2.21
CA GLU A 121 -11.67 -2.87 1.42
C GLU A 121 -11.35 -4.12 2.21
N LEU A 122 -10.21 -4.17 2.88
CA LEU A 122 -9.82 -5.32 3.70
C LEU A 122 -10.80 -5.54 4.86
N THR A 123 -11.23 -4.47 5.52
CA THR A 123 -12.22 -4.53 6.59
C THR A 123 -13.56 -5.07 6.07
N SER A 124 -14.00 -4.59 4.91
CA SER A 124 -15.21 -5.07 4.26
C SER A 124 -15.14 -6.57 4.00
N GLN A 125 -14.02 -7.05 3.49
CA GLN A 125 -13.83 -8.47 3.21
C GLN A 125 -13.80 -9.30 4.50
N ALA A 126 -13.22 -8.77 5.58
CA ALA A 126 -13.16 -9.47 6.86
C ALA A 126 -14.56 -9.70 7.44
N TYR A 127 -15.49 -8.80 7.21
CA TYR A 127 -16.86 -8.87 7.76
C TYR A 127 -17.90 -9.39 6.76
N SER A 128 -17.51 -9.71 5.52
CA SER A 128 -18.45 -10.19 4.51
C SER A 128 -18.63 -11.71 4.59
N GLY A 129 -19.84 -12.17 4.27
CA GLY A 129 -20.10 -13.58 3.95
C GLY A 129 -19.68 -14.60 5.00
N GLY A 130 -19.96 -14.37 6.27
CA GLY A 130 -19.55 -15.28 7.36
C GLY A 130 -20.22 -16.64 7.39
N ASP A 131 -20.99 -16.99 6.36
CA ASP A 131 -21.74 -18.24 6.26
C ASP A 131 -21.02 -19.33 5.45
N GLY A 132 -19.78 -19.10 5.06
CA GLY A 132 -19.04 -20.04 4.22
C GLY A 132 -19.42 -20.00 2.75
N SER A 133 -20.07 -18.92 2.31
CA SER A 133 -20.57 -18.78 0.93
C SER A 133 -19.46 -18.76 -0.15
N GLY A 134 -18.20 -18.70 0.24
CA GLY A 134 -17.08 -18.66 -0.69
C GLY A 134 -16.79 -17.28 -1.29
N GLN A 135 -17.49 -16.23 -0.86
CA GLN A 135 -17.28 -14.88 -1.38
C GLN A 135 -15.86 -14.37 -1.15
N SER A 136 -15.31 -14.60 0.05
CA SER A 136 -13.93 -14.20 0.36
C SER A 136 -12.92 -14.98 -0.45
N GLY A 137 -13.15 -16.26 -0.70
CA GLY A 137 -12.29 -17.07 -1.56
C GLY A 137 -12.26 -16.55 -2.99
N ARG A 138 -13.40 -16.16 -3.55
CA ARG A 138 -13.46 -15.55 -4.87
C ARG A 138 -12.75 -14.22 -4.92
N TRP A 139 -12.98 -13.36 -3.92
CA TRP A 139 -12.31 -12.07 -3.82
C TRP A 139 -10.80 -12.24 -3.78
N LEU A 140 -10.29 -13.16 -2.95
CA LEU A 140 -8.85 -13.46 -2.87
C LEU A 140 -8.31 -13.96 -4.21
N ALA A 141 -9.05 -14.85 -4.89
CA ALA A 141 -8.62 -15.36 -6.19
C ALA A 141 -8.58 -14.25 -7.26
N GLU A 142 -9.53 -13.33 -7.24
CA GLU A 142 -9.58 -12.20 -8.18
C GLU A 142 -8.46 -11.17 -7.92
N HIS A 143 -7.90 -11.14 -6.71
CA HIS A 143 -6.87 -10.20 -6.32
C HIS A 143 -5.51 -10.88 -6.09
N ALA A 144 -5.31 -12.06 -6.67
CA ALA A 144 -4.09 -12.86 -6.47
C ALA A 144 -2.81 -12.15 -6.94
N ASP A 145 -2.93 -11.16 -7.82
CA ASP A 145 -1.80 -10.30 -8.23
C ASP A 145 -1.37 -9.31 -7.16
N GLY A 146 -2.12 -9.20 -6.08
CA GLY A 146 -1.86 -8.28 -4.97
C GLY A 146 -2.40 -6.87 -5.20
N ASN A 147 -3.06 -6.60 -6.32
CA ASN A 147 -3.69 -5.31 -6.58
C ASN A 147 -5.08 -5.28 -5.96
N ILE A 148 -5.22 -4.58 -4.84
CA ILE A 148 -6.47 -4.53 -4.07
C ILE A 148 -7.23 -3.25 -4.36
N VAL A 149 -6.52 -2.13 -4.46
CA VAL A 149 -7.09 -0.82 -4.80
C VAL A 149 -6.28 -0.19 -5.93
N ASP A 150 -6.97 0.50 -6.81
CA ASP A 150 -6.35 1.16 -7.97
C ASP A 150 -5.88 2.58 -7.64
#